data_7f16d45844be8bbd1a1746b2b687a69c
#
_entry.id   7f16d45844be8bbd1a1746b2b687a69c
#
_cell.length_a   1.000
_cell.length_b   1.000
_cell.length_c   1.000
_cell.angle_alpha   90.00
_cell.angle_beta   90.00
_cell.angle_gamma   90.00
#
_symmetry.space_group_name_H-M   'P 1'
#
loop_
_entity.id
_entity.type
_entity.pdbx_description
1 polymer ?
#
loop_
_entity_poly.entity_id
_entity_poly.type
_entity_poly.pdbx_seq_one_letter_code
_entity_poly.pdbx_strand_id
1 'polypeptide(L)'
;MPDDPLVLDNERLHVVPSGPVLPNRKRQVAAEVTTAEILAFIDDDAYPDPDWLANAVRHFADPNVVVAGGPAVTPPGDSPRQRASGAIFASEIVTATTRHRYVAERQRDVYGLASCNLLVRRDAFLRDAEASVRYWPGEDILLCMFAARDGARVVYDPAALVYHHRRAVFGAHLRQVWSYGRFRGFFLRRLSTSQHDGVYAIPAAFVLAHVALLAAVTRPRLRGAAYLAAGAYAALIGWSALRAARAERANPWLVLTGIYLTHLVYGAGTIVGWLRGDHSPAERRKHGN
;
A
#
# COMPACT_ATOMS: atom_id res chain seq x y z
N MET A 1 -23.52 0.44 -3.65
CA MET A 1 -24.10 -0.55 -2.75
C MET A 1 -25.36 -1.02 -3.41
N PRO A 2 -25.65 -2.32 -3.54
CA PRO A 2 -26.98 -2.77 -3.90
C PRO A 2 -27.95 -2.27 -2.83
N ASP A 3 -29.10 -1.76 -3.26
CA ASP A 3 -30.14 -1.22 -2.39
C ASP A 3 -30.92 -2.32 -1.60
N ASP A 4 -30.49 -3.56 -1.75
CA ASP A 4 -31.09 -4.70 -1.06
C ASP A 4 -30.27 -5.00 0.21
N PRO A 5 -30.84 -4.85 1.42
CA PRO A 5 -30.12 -5.25 2.62
C PRO A 5 -29.88 -6.76 2.53
N LEU A 6 -28.61 -7.17 2.47
CA LEU A 6 -28.23 -8.57 2.67
C LEU A 6 -28.80 -9.01 4.02
N VAL A 7 -29.93 -9.68 3.98
CA VAL A 7 -30.52 -10.37 5.15
C VAL A 7 -29.63 -11.60 5.37
N LEU A 8 -28.55 -11.42 6.08
CA LEU A 8 -27.69 -12.50 6.53
C LEU A 8 -28.30 -12.96 7.89
N ASP A 9 -29.00 -14.04 7.85
CA ASP A 9 -29.59 -14.71 9.04
C ASP A 9 -28.45 -15.38 9.85
N ASN A 10 -27.59 -14.57 10.44
CA ASN A 10 -26.48 -15.00 11.27
C ASN A 10 -26.32 -14.03 12.44
N GLU A 11 -26.65 -14.49 13.65
CA GLU A 11 -26.53 -13.71 14.89
C GLU A 11 -25.12 -13.16 15.17
N ARG A 12 -24.09 -13.69 14.50
CA ARG A 12 -22.71 -13.23 14.64
C ARG A 12 -22.32 -12.15 13.62
N LEU A 13 -23.21 -11.86 12.67
CA LEU A 13 -22.95 -10.87 11.63
C LEU A 13 -23.78 -9.61 11.87
N HIS A 14 -23.09 -8.50 12.07
CA HIS A 14 -23.71 -7.19 12.25
C HIS A 14 -23.38 -6.26 11.09
N VAL A 15 -24.39 -5.80 10.37
CA VAL A 15 -24.24 -4.76 9.34
C VAL A 15 -24.32 -3.41 10.01
N VAL A 16 -23.24 -2.65 9.98
CA VAL A 16 -23.15 -1.31 10.58
C VAL A 16 -23.24 -0.26 9.47
N PRO A 17 -24.37 0.45 9.32
CA PRO A 17 -24.51 1.51 8.33
C PRO A 17 -23.54 2.67 8.63
N SER A 18 -22.71 3.04 7.67
CA SER A 18 -21.71 4.12 7.84
C SER A 18 -21.93 5.28 6.90
N GLY A 19 -22.86 5.18 5.94
CA GLY A 19 -23.07 6.19 4.90
C GLY A 19 -21.88 6.36 3.94
N PRO A 20 -21.86 7.40 3.11
CA PRO A 20 -20.83 7.64 2.11
C PRO A 20 -19.58 8.30 2.72
N VAL A 21 -18.91 7.60 3.63
CA VAL A 21 -17.70 8.04 4.31
C VAL A 21 -16.47 7.28 3.80
N LEU A 22 -15.27 7.80 4.13
CA LEU A 22 -14.00 7.17 3.76
C LEU A 22 -13.82 5.81 4.48
N PRO A 23 -13.07 4.85 3.91
CA PRO A 23 -12.87 3.52 4.49
C PRO A 23 -12.40 3.51 5.94
N ASN A 24 -11.47 4.40 6.29
CA ASN A 24 -10.97 4.54 7.66
C ASN A 24 -12.08 4.98 8.65
N ARG A 25 -13.02 5.86 8.24
CA ARG A 25 -14.16 6.23 9.08
C ARG A 25 -15.13 5.05 9.25
N LYS A 26 -15.30 4.23 8.22
CA LYS A 26 -16.10 2.98 8.31
C LYS A 26 -15.52 2.05 9.38
N ARG A 27 -14.20 1.85 9.37
CA ARG A 27 -13.50 1.03 10.36
C ARG A 27 -13.64 1.62 11.78
N GLN A 28 -13.59 2.94 11.91
CA GLN A 28 -13.79 3.60 13.20
C GLN A 28 -15.20 3.39 13.73
N VAL A 29 -16.24 3.58 12.91
CA VAL A 29 -17.64 3.32 13.30
C VAL A 29 -17.82 1.87 13.75
N ALA A 30 -17.26 0.90 13.02
CA ALA A 30 -17.29 -0.51 13.42
C ALA A 30 -16.57 -0.76 14.75
N ALA A 31 -15.42 -0.10 14.98
CA ALA A 31 -14.68 -0.23 16.23
C ALA A 31 -15.38 0.39 17.44
N GLU A 32 -16.21 1.41 17.23
CA GLU A 32 -16.97 2.09 18.28
C GLU A 32 -18.13 1.20 18.81
N VAL A 33 -18.71 0.35 17.95
CA VAL A 33 -19.87 -0.50 18.31
C VAL A 33 -19.50 -1.90 18.79
N THR A 34 -18.24 -2.30 18.73
CA THR A 34 -17.78 -3.61 19.22
C THR A 34 -17.07 -3.50 20.56
N THR A 35 -17.13 -4.55 21.37
CA THR A 35 -16.37 -4.70 22.61
C THR A 35 -15.16 -5.62 22.48
N ALA A 36 -14.87 -6.12 21.27
CA ALA A 36 -13.74 -6.99 21.01
C ALA A 36 -12.41 -6.32 21.39
N GLU A 37 -11.50 -7.07 22.01
CA GLU A 37 -10.17 -6.57 22.40
C GLU A 37 -9.28 -6.33 21.18
N ILE A 38 -9.44 -7.16 20.14
CA ILE A 38 -8.64 -7.11 18.90
C ILE A 38 -9.60 -6.91 17.73
N LEU A 39 -9.29 -5.94 16.89
CA LEU A 39 -9.98 -5.67 15.63
C LEU A 39 -9.19 -6.30 14.50
N ALA A 40 -9.87 -7.04 13.62
CA ALA A 40 -9.28 -7.62 12.42
C ALA A 40 -9.90 -6.99 11.17
N PHE A 41 -9.10 -6.33 10.36
CA PHE A 41 -9.55 -5.66 9.14
C PHE A 41 -9.21 -6.47 7.91
N ILE A 42 -10.19 -6.58 7.03
CA ILE A 42 -10.07 -7.15 5.69
C ILE A 42 -10.91 -6.29 4.74
N ASP A 43 -10.46 -6.08 3.51
CA ASP A 43 -11.19 -5.31 2.51
C ASP A 43 -12.20 -6.21 1.77
N ASP A 44 -13.22 -5.61 1.12
CA ASP A 44 -14.29 -6.31 0.41
C ASP A 44 -13.84 -7.00 -0.89
N ASP A 45 -12.65 -6.67 -1.38
CA ASP A 45 -11.96 -7.32 -2.50
C ASP A 45 -10.83 -8.27 -2.04
N ALA A 46 -10.91 -8.76 -0.79
CA ALA A 46 -9.95 -9.67 -0.20
C ALA A 46 -10.63 -10.82 0.55
N TYR A 47 -9.94 -11.96 0.67
CA TYR A 47 -10.39 -13.10 1.48
C TYR A 47 -9.21 -13.76 2.20
N PRO A 48 -9.39 -14.25 3.44
CA PRO A 48 -8.32 -14.81 4.24
C PRO A 48 -8.00 -16.25 3.86
N ASP A 49 -6.78 -16.65 4.14
CA ASP A 49 -6.42 -18.07 4.29
C ASP A 49 -7.15 -18.65 5.52
N PRO A 50 -7.52 -19.96 5.52
CA PRO A 50 -8.22 -20.58 6.64
C PRO A 50 -7.56 -20.37 8.01
N ASP A 51 -6.24 -20.36 8.07
CA ASP A 51 -5.47 -20.20 9.31
C ASP A 51 -5.08 -18.73 9.60
N TRP A 52 -5.50 -17.77 8.77
CA TRP A 52 -5.14 -16.37 8.87
C TRP A 52 -5.33 -15.79 10.27
N LEU A 53 -6.54 -15.94 10.82
CA LEU A 53 -6.90 -15.34 12.10
C LEU A 53 -6.08 -15.94 13.25
N ALA A 54 -5.95 -17.27 13.28
CA ALA A 54 -5.17 -17.98 14.30
C ALA A 54 -3.69 -17.56 14.27
N ASN A 55 -3.12 -17.48 13.06
CA ASN A 55 -1.72 -17.06 12.86
C ASN A 55 -1.47 -15.61 13.27
N ALA A 56 -2.41 -14.70 13.05
CA ALA A 56 -2.25 -13.31 13.42
C ALA A 56 -2.51 -13.05 14.91
N VAL A 57 -3.57 -13.62 15.48
CA VAL A 57 -4.00 -13.37 16.87
C VAL A 57 -2.96 -13.86 17.89
N ARG A 58 -2.24 -14.95 17.63
CA ARG A 58 -1.23 -15.48 18.56
C ARG A 58 -0.16 -14.46 18.96
N HIS A 59 0.13 -13.47 18.13
CA HIS A 59 1.13 -12.45 18.42
C HIS A 59 0.70 -11.50 19.55
N PHE A 60 -0.59 -11.35 19.79
CA PHE A 60 -1.13 -10.51 20.86
C PHE A 60 -0.99 -11.12 22.27
N ALA A 61 -0.47 -12.35 22.38
CA ALA A 61 0.00 -12.90 23.67
C ALA A 61 1.16 -12.08 24.25
N ASP A 62 1.96 -11.42 23.41
CA ASP A 62 2.91 -10.38 23.86
C ASP A 62 2.16 -9.05 24.01
N PRO A 63 2.09 -8.47 25.24
CA PRO A 63 1.39 -7.21 25.48
C PRO A 63 2.00 -6.02 24.71
N ASN A 64 3.25 -6.10 24.29
CA ASN A 64 3.91 -5.07 23.49
C ASN A 64 3.47 -5.08 22.03
N VAL A 65 2.87 -6.17 21.54
CA VAL A 65 2.35 -6.23 20.17
C VAL A 65 1.00 -5.51 20.10
N VAL A 66 0.95 -4.44 19.36
CA VAL A 66 -0.26 -3.63 19.16
C VAL A 66 -0.89 -3.82 17.79
N VAL A 67 -0.09 -4.18 16.78
CA VAL A 67 -0.55 -4.49 15.42
C VAL A 67 0.11 -5.78 14.95
N ALA A 68 -0.66 -6.65 14.30
CA ALA A 68 -0.16 -7.84 13.62
C ALA A 68 -0.87 -8.01 12.26
N GLY A 69 -0.22 -8.69 11.33
CA GLY A 69 -0.78 -9.02 10.03
C GLY A 69 0.26 -9.62 9.11
N GLY A 70 -0.08 -9.81 7.86
CA GLY A 70 0.80 -10.50 6.92
C GLY A 70 0.69 -9.99 5.49
N PRO A 71 1.13 -10.79 4.53
CA PRO A 71 1.05 -10.42 3.13
C PRO A 71 -0.39 -10.49 2.61
N ALA A 72 -0.71 -9.61 1.69
CA ALA A 72 -1.89 -9.70 0.86
C ALA A 72 -1.45 -10.09 -0.56
N VAL A 73 -1.51 -11.39 -0.88
CA VAL A 73 -1.02 -11.93 -2.15
C VAL A 73 -2.09 -11.88 -3.23
N THR A 74 -1.67 -11.93 -4.48
CA THR A 74 -2.60 -11.95 -5.60
C THR A 74 -3.23 -13.36 -5.74
N PRO A 75 -4.56 -13.48 -5.82
CA PRO A 75 -5.22 -14.76 -6.02
C PRO A 75 -4.76 -15.47 -7.30
N PRO A 76 -4.53 -16.80 -7.27
CA PRO A 76 -4.13 -17.53 -8.48
C PRO A 76 -5.14 -17.47 -9.62
N GLY A 77 -6.43 -17.31 -9.30
CA GLY A 77 -7.54 -17.21 -10.25
C GLY A 77 -7.74 -15.84 -10.86
N ASP A 78 -6.97 -14.83 -10.47
CA ASP A 78 -7.07 -13.48 -11.01
C ASP A 78 -6.77 -13.43 -12.51
N SER A 79 -7.38 -12.47 -13.20
CA SER A 79 -7.15 -12.24 -14.64
C SER A 79 -5.67 -11.96 -14.93
N PRO A 80 -5.19 -12.22 -16.16
CA PRO A 80 -3.81 -11.92 -16.53
C PRO A 80 -3.37 -10.48 -16.25
N ARG A 81 -4.29 -9.51 -16.36
CA ARG A 81 -4.02 -8.09 -16.07
C ARG A 81 -3.95 -7.79 -14.57
N GLN A 82 -4.68 -8.50 -13.75
CA GLN A 82 -4.60 -8.41 -12.28
C GLN A 82 -3.33 -9.09 -11.77
N ARG A 83 -2.99 -10.27 -12.29
CA ARG A 83 -1.72 -10.95 -11.95
C ARG A 83 -0.50 -10.10 -12.36
N ALA A 84 -0.55 -9.41 -13.49
CA ALA A 84 0.51 -8.49 -13.88
C ALA A 84 0.64 -7.32 -12.87
N SER A 85 -0.48 -6.78 -12.37
CA SER A 85 -0.46 -5.78 -11.29
C SER A 85 0.15 -6.33 -10.00
N GLY A 86 -0.20 -7.56 -9.62
CA GLY A 86 0.41 -8.26 -8.48
C GLY A 86 1.91 -8.42 -8.64
N ALA A 87 2.37 -8.89 -9.80
CA ALA A 87 3.79 -9.03 -10.11
C ALA A 87 4.55 -7.70 -10.05
N ILE A 88 3.94 -6.60 -10.47
CA ILE A 88 4.53 -5.26 -10.34
C ILE A 88 4.74 -4.91 -8.87
N PHE A 89 3.73 -5.10 -8.00
CA PHE A 89 3.87 -4.86 -6.57
C PHE A 89 4.76 -5.86 -5.84
N ALA A 90 4.90 -7.10 -6.35
CA ALA A 90 5.84 -8.09 -5.84
C ALA A 90 7.31 -7.81 -6.21
N SER A 91 7.54 -6.89 -7.16
CA SER A 91 8.88 -6.52 -7.62
C SER A 91 9.65 -5.70 -6.57
N GLU A 92 10.88 -6.11 -6.29
CA GLU A 92 11.77 -5.46 -5.32
C GLU A 92 12.07 -3.99 -5.69
N ILE A 93 12.20 -3.69 -6.97
CA ILE A 93 12.49 -2.32 -7.44
C ILE A 93 11.27 -1.39 -7.42
N VAL A 94 10.07 -1.91 -7.21
CA VAL A 94 8.84 -1.11 -7.08
C VAL A 94 8.50 -0.85 -5.62
N THR A 95 8.53 -1.87 -4.79
CA THR A 95 8.04 -1.82 -3.42
C THR A 95 9.14 -1.79 -2.36
N ALA A 96 10.36 -2.18 -2.72
CA ALA A 96 11.53 -2.13 -1.85
C ALA A 96 11.23 -2.63 -0.41
N THR A 97 11.33 -1.75 0.57
CA THR A 97 11.10 -2.06 2.00
C THR A 97 9.67 -2.48 2.34
N THR A 98 8.70 -2.23 1.46
CA THR A 98 7.28 -2.58 1.68
C THR A 98 6.83 -3.84 0.93
N ARG A 99 7.77 -4.57 0.32
CA ARG A 99 7.50 -5.78 -0.46
C ARG A 99 6.79 -6.88 0.35
N HIS A 100 7.08 -6.98 1.64
CA HIS A 100 6.42 -7.90 2.57
C HIS A 100 4.88 -7.78 2.57
N ARG A 101 4.31 -6.66 2.13
CA ARG A 101 2.85 -6.48 2.00
C ARG A 101 2.24 -7.27 0.85
N TYR A 102 3.06 -7.72 -0.10
CA TYR A 102 2.63 -8.34 -1.36
C TYR A 102 3.15 -9.75 -1.55
N VAL A 103 4.19 -10.12 -0.83
CA VAL A 103 4.88 -11.41 -0.95
C VAL A 103 5.18 -11.95 0.45
N ALA A 104 5.02 -13.25 0.63
CA ALA A 104 5.42 -13.90 1.88
C ALA A 104 6.96 -13.83 2.04
N GLU A 105 7.39 -13.22 3.13
CA GLU A 105 8.79 -13.06 3.52
C GLU A 105 9.01 -13.58 4.95
N ARG A 106 10.23 -13.44 5.47
CA ARG A 106 10.51 -13.82 6.86
C ARG A 106 9.72 -12.96 7.86
N GLN A 107 9.20 -13.60 8.92
CA GLN A 107 8.57 -12.91 10.05
C GLN A 107 9.54 -11.90 10.68
N ARG A 108 9.04 -10.69 10.97
CA ARG A 108 9.80 -9.59 11.60
C ARG A 108 8.89 -8.47 12.08
N ASP A 109 9.45 -7.55 12.83
CA ASP A 109 8.81 -6.27 13.09
C ASP A 109 8.92 -5.37 11.84
N VAL A 110 7.87 -4.58 11.58
CA VAL A 110 7.76 -3.72 10.40
C VAL A 110 7.19 -2.34 10.76
N TYR A 111 7.41 -1.35 9.90
CA TYR A 111 6.88 0.01 10.09
C TYR A 111 5.43 0.18 9.65
N GLY A 112 4.84 -0.81 9.00
CA GLY A 112 3.45 -0.71 8.56
C GLY A 112 2.97 -1.91 7.77
N LEU A 113 1.69 -2.19 7.93
CA LEU A 113 0.92 -3.23 7.25
C LEU A 113 -0.17 -2.57 6.40
N ALA A 114 -0.71 -3.32 5.44
CA ALA A 114 -1.83 -2.87 4.64
C ALA A 114 -3.16 -3.16 5.37
N SER A 115 -4.09 -2.23 5.35
CA SER A 115 -5.38 -2.37 6.04
C SER A 115 -6.25 -3.54 5.57
N CYS A 116 -6.00 -4.07 4.38
CA CYS A 116 -6.65 -5.30 3.89
C CYS A 116 -6.16 -6.58 4.57
N ASN A 117 -5.13 -6.50 5.41
CA ASN A 117 -4.59 -7.60 6.22
C ASN A 117 -3.94 -7.05 7.49
N LEU A 118 -4.76 -6.56 8.42
CA LEU A 118 -4.27 -5.90 9.62
C LEU A 118 -5.16 -6.21 10.82
N LEU A 119 -4.52 -6.69 11.89
CA LEU A 119 -5.15 -6.81 13.20
C LEU A 119 -4.53 -5.76 14.14
N VAL A 120 -5.34 -5.18 15.02
CA VAL A 120 -4.89 -4.13 15.94
C VAL A 120 -5.62 -4.23 17.28
N ARG A 121 -4.96 -3.92 18.40
CA ARG A 121 -5.65 -3.72 19.67
C ARG A 121 -6.65 -2.58 19.56
N ARG A 122 -7.88 -2.83 19.99
CA ARG A 122 -9.00 -1.87 19.83
C ARG A 122 -8.71 -0.53 20.52
N ASP A 123 -8.14 -0.56 21.71
CA ASP A 123 -7.78 0.65 22.46
C ASP A 123 -6.74 1.51 21.72
N ALA A 124 -5.70 0.87 21.17
CA ALA A 124 -4.69 1.54 20.36
C ALA A 124 -5.32 2.12 19.06
N PHE A 125 -6.20 1.36 18.40
CA PHE A 125 -6.89 1.85 17.21
C PHE A 125 -7.75 3.08 17.50
N LEU A 126 -8.57 3.05 18.55
CA LEU A 126 -9.47 4.15 18.91
C LEU A 126 -8.73 5.40 19.38
N ARG A 127 -7.63 5.22 20.11
CA ARG A 127 -6.76 6.32 20.55
C ARG A 127 -6.23 7.12 19.36
N ASP A 128 -5.83 6.45 18.29
CA ASP A 128 -5.16 7.04 17.14
C ASP A 128 -6.08 7.23 15.90
N ALA A 129 -7.34 6.81 16.01
CA ALA A 129 -8.31 6.82 14.91
C ALA A 129 -8.55 8.22 14.35
N GLU A 130 -8.77 9.23 15.19
CA GLU A 130 -9.02 10.61 14.73
C GLU A 130 -7.84 11.18 13.94
N ALA A 131 -6.61 10.87 14.33
CA ALA A 131 -5.42 11.34 13.64
C ALA A 131 -5.26 10.68 12.28
N SER A 132 -5.60 9.38 12.16
CA SER A 132 -5.48 8.61 10.91
C SER A 132 -6.65 8.82 9.95
N VAL A 133 -7.87 9.05 10.46
CA VAL A 133 -9.10 9.23 9.66
C VAL A 133 -9.01 10.37 8.64
N ARG A 134 -8.21 11.39 8.91
CA ARG A 134 -8.04 12.55 8.02
C ARG A 134 -7.28 12.22 6.73
N TYR A 135 -6.60 11.08 6.68
CA TYR A 135 -5.71 10.71 5.58
C TYR A 135 -6.26 9.47 4.87
N TRP A 136 -6.40 9.55 3.57
CA TRP A 136 -6.70 8.42 2.70
C TRP A 136 -6.25 8.74 1.26
N PRO A 137 -5.49 7.84 0.63
CA PRO A 137 -4.84 6.62 1.15
C PRO A 137 -3.69 6.97 2.11
N GLY A 138 -3.25 5.98 2.92
CA GLY A 138 -2.09 6.07 3.82
C GLY A 138 -2.44 6.07 5.31
N GLU A 139 -3.72 5.96 5.63
CA GLU A 139 -4.23 5.84 6.99
C GLU A 139 -3.68 4.61 7.73
N ASP A 140 -3.46 3.51 7.00
CA ASP A 140 -2.90 2.26 7.50
C ASP A 140 -1.44 2.41 7.96
N ILE A 141 -0.65 3.15 7.18
CA ILE A 141 0.74 3.46 7.55
C ILE A 141 0.77 4.35 8.79
N LEU A 142 -0.07 5.38 8.82
CA LEU A 142 -0.15 6.30 9.97
C LEU A 142 -0.63 5.58 11.21
N LEU A 143 -1.62 4.69 11.10
CA LEU A 143 -2.07 3.85 12.20
C LEU A 143 -0.91 3.02 12.79
N CYS A 144 -0.17 2.30 11.93
CA CYS A 144 0.97 1.52 12.38
C CYS A 144 2.07 2.39 13.01
N MET A 145 2.36 3.57 12.43
CA MET A 145 3.34 4.50 12.97
C MET A 145 2.91 5.06 14.34
N PHE A 146 1.63 5.39 14.49
CA PHE A 146 1.10 5.88 15.77
C PHE A 146 1.06 4.78 16.81
N ALA A 147 0.60 3.59 16.43
CA ALA A 147 0.58 2.43 17.30
C ALA A 147 1.99 2.00 17.78
N ALA A 148 3.01 2.16 16.94
CA ALA A 148 4.40 1.84 17.28
C ALA A 148 5.11 2.90 18.15
N ARG A 149 4.42 3.97 18.55
CA ARG A 149 4.96 4.91 19.54
C ARG A 149 5.22 4.20 20.86
N ASP A 150 6.10 4.76 21.64
CA ASP A 150 6.41 4.27 22.98
C ASP A 150 6.97 2.82 23.03
N GLY A 151 7.57 2.37 21.92
CA GLY A 151 8.21 1.06 21.83
C GLY A 151 7.26 -0.12 21.55
N ALA A 152 6.00 0.13 21.25
CA ALA A 152 5.06 -0.91 20.85
C ALA A 152 5.43 -1.50 19.48
N ARG A 153 5.07 -2.78 19.28
CA ARG A 153 5.51 -3.58 18.14
C ARG A 153 4.42 -3.74 17.08
N VAL A 154 4.82 -3.67 15.81
CA VAL A 154 4.02 -4.01 14.65
C VAL A 154 4.62 -5.26 14.01
N VAL A 155 3.96 -6.41 14.13
CA VAL A 155 4.49 -7.70 13.72
C VAL A 155 3.95 -8.13 12.36
N TYR A 156 4.85 -8.41 11.44
CA TYR A 156 4.55 -9.07 10.18
C TYR A 156 4.78 -10.57 10.32
N ASP A 157 3.75 -11.37 9.96
CA ASP A 157 3.81 -12.82 9.92
C ASP A 157 3.38 -13.34 8.53
N PRO A 158 4.26 -14.04 7.79
CA PRO A 158 3.91 -14.59 6.47
C PRO A 158 2.78 -15.62 6.51
N ALA A 159 2.52 -16.26 7.67
CA ALA A 159 1.44 -17.23 7.83
C ALA A 159 0.07 -16.54 8.06
N ALA A 160 0.04 -15.25 8.40
CA ALA A 160 -1.19 -14.46 8.44
C ALA A 160 -1.55 -13.99 7.01
N LEU A 161 -1.89 -14.93 6.12
CA LEU A 161 -2.02 -14.72 4.69
C LEU A 161 -3.44 -14.27 4.31
N VAL A 162 -3.53 -13.29 3.43
CA VAL A 162 -4.76 -12.83 2.78
C VAL A 162 -4.58 -12.85 1.27
N TYR A 163 -5.60 -13.24 0.54
CA TYR A 163 -5.69 -13.10 -0.90
C TYR A 163 -6.43 -11.81 -1.24
N HIS A 164 -5.84 -10.95 -2.07
CA HIS A 164 -6.40 -9.64 -2.40
C HIS A 164 -6.42 -9.43 -3.91
N HIS A 165 -7.61 -9.25 -4.48
CA HIS A 165 -7.82 -9.00 -5.91
C HIS A 165 -7.21 -7.67 -6.33
N ARG A 166 -6.27 -7.75 -7.30
CA ARG A 166 -5.57 -6.55 -7.75
C ARG A 166 -6.38 -5.76 -8.76
N ARG A 167 -6.16 -4.45 -8.77
CA ARG A 167 -6.65 -3.59 -9.84
C ARG A 167 -5.91 -3.90 -11.13
N ALA A 168 -6.64 -4.14 -12.22
CA ALA A 168 -6.07 -4.54 -13.49
C ALA A 168 -5.14 -3.45 -14.08
N VAL A 169 -3.97 -3.86 -14.62
CA VAL A 169 -3.13 -2.94 -15.41
C VAL A 169 -3.86 -2.56 -16.69
N PHE A 170 -3.75 -1.30 -17.20
CA PHE A 170 -2.89 -0.24 -16.68
C PHE A 170 -3.74 0.82 -15.96
N GLY A 171 -4.91 1.21 -16.46
CA GLY A 171 -5.66 2.39 -16.02
C GLY A 171 -6.00 2.38 -14.53
N ALA A 172 -6.63 1.32 -14.02
CA ALA A 172 -7.04 1.22 -12.62
C ALA A 172 -5.83 1.13 -11.68
N HIS A 173 -4.81 0.34 -12.06
CA HIS A 173 -3.54 0.23 -11.35
C HIS A 173 -2.83 1.59 -11.26
N LEU A 174 -2.67 2.30 -12.38
CA LEU A 174 -1.95 3.57 -12.40
C LEU A 174 -2.69 4.68 -11.65
N ARG A 175 -4.03 4.68 -11.64
CA ARG A 175 -4.81 5.61 -10.77
C ARG A 175 -4.52 5.36 -9.30
N GLN A 176 -4.43 4.11 -8.88
CA GLN A 176 -4.07 3.75 -7.50
C GLN A 176 -2.64 4.18 -7.17
N VAL A 177 -1.69 3.90 -8.06
CA VAL A 177 -0.27 4.27 -7.93
C VAL A 177 -0.11 5.79 -7.84
N TRP A 178 -0.83 6.55 -8.66
CA TRP A 178 -0.87 8.02 -8.59
C TRP A 178 -1.34 8.52 -7.21
N SER A 179 -2.41 7.92 -6.69
CA SER A 179 -2.94 8.27 -5.37
C SER A 179 -1.91 8.00 -4.25
N TYR A 180 -1.24 6.85 -4.33
CA TYR A 180 -0.17 6.51 -3.39
C TYR A 180 1.03 7.47 -3.49
N GLY A 181 1.44 7.83 -4.70
CA GLY A 181 2.51 8.82 -4.91
C GLY A 181 2.14 10.17 -4.31
N ARG A 182 0.93 10.66 -4.56
CA ARG A 182 0.46 11.93 -3.98
C ARG A 182 0.50 11.93 -2.46
N PHE A 183 0.02 10.87 -1.83
CA PHE A 183 0.13 10.74 -0.37
C PHE A 183 1.59 10.76 0.07
N ARG A 184 2.46 10.05 -0.63
CA ARG A 184 3.87 9.98 -0.26
C ARG A 184 4.56 11.34 -0.33
N GLY A 185 4.26 12.14 -1.33
CA GLY A 185 4.76 13.51 -1.44
C GLY A 185 4.26 14.41 -0.31
N PHE A 186 2.97 14.33 0.02
CA PHE A 186 2.39 15.00 1.18
C PHE A 186 3.06 14.55 2.49
N PHE A 187 3.21 13.23 2.68
CA PHE A 187 3.87 12.64 3.85
C PHE A 187 5.29 13.20 4.04
N LEU A 188 6.10 13.18 3.00
CA LEU A 188 7.47 13.71 3.04
C LEU A 188 7.53 15.20 3.44
N ARG A 189 6.55 15.99 3.04
CA ARG A 189 6.51 17.42 3.33
C ARG A 189 5.99 17.75 4.73
N ARG A 190 5.03 16.96 5.25
CA ARG A 190 4.22 17.34 6.41
C ARG A 190 4.33 16.42 7.61
N LEU A 191 4.65 15.17 7.41
CA LEU A 191 4.56 14.11 8.41
C LEU A 191 5.88 13.37 8.64
N SER A 192 6.85 13.51 7.75
CA SER A 192 8.15 12.85 7.87
C SER A 192 8.90 13.38 9.10
N THR A 193 9.29 12.47 9.97
CA THR A 193 10.03 12.76 11.21
C THR A 193 11.30 11.95 11.35
N SER A 194 11.54 10.99 10.45
CA SER A 194 12.65 10.05 10.47
C SER A 194 13.66 10.33 9.35
N GLN A 195 14.96 10.19 9.65
CA GLN A 195 16.02 10.23 8.63
C GLN A 195 15.86 9.15 7.56
N HIS A 196 15.17 8.04 7.88
CA HIS A 196 14.93 6.94 6.95
C HIS A 196 13.81 7.23 5.92
N ASP A 197 13.04 8.29 6.11
CA ASP A 197 11.94 8.64 5.21
C ASP A 197 12.43 9.17 3.84
N GLY A 198 13.71 9.52 3.73
CA GLY A 198 14.35 9.96 2.47
C GLY A 198 14.24 8.93 1.32
N VAL A 199 14.13 7.64 1.63
CA VAL A 199 13.90 6.58 0.63
C VAL A 199 12.62 6.84 -0.18
N TYR A 200 11.64 7.50 0.39
CA TYR A 200 10.39 7.84 -0.27
C TYR A 200 10.51 8.97 -1.29
N ALA A 201 11.64 9.66 -1.34
CA ALA A 201 11.94 10.65 -2.38
C ALA A 201 12.52 10.01 -3.67
N ILE A 202 12.98 8.74 -3.60
CA ILE A 202 13.59 8.04 -4.75
C ILE A 202 12.70 8.06 -5.99
N PRO A 203 11.38 7.80 -5.93
CA PRO A 203 10.53 7.85 -7.13
C PRO A 203 10.44 9.26 -7.75
N ALA A 204 10.48 10.31 -6.93
CA ALA A 204 10.52 11.69 -7.44
C ALA A 204 11.86 11.98 -8.11
N ALA A 205 12.97 11.59 -7.48
CA ALA A 205 14.32 11.72 -8.05
C ALA A 205 14.45 10.95 -9.38
N PHE A 206 13.80 9.78 -9.49
CA PHE A 206 13.75 9.00 -10.73
C PHE A 206 13.11 9.78 -11.89
N VAL A 207 11.98 10.46 -11.65
CA VAL A 207 11.32 11.29 -12.68
C VAL A 207 12.23 12.46 -13.09
N LEU A 208 12.84 13.13 -12.13
CA LEU A 208 13.79 14.22 -12.42
C LEU A 208 15.01 13.72 -13.20
N ALA A 209 15.54 12.55 -12.86
CA ALA A 209 16.63 11.92 -13.59
C ALA A 209 16.23 11.57 -15.04
N HIS A 210 14.98 11.17 -15.28
CA HIS A 210 14.47 10.95 -16.65
C HIS A 210 14.45 12.23 -17.48
N VAL A 211 13.99 13.33 -16.90
CA VAL A 211 14.02 14.65 -17.56
C VAL A 211 15.46 15.07 -17.87
N ALA A 212 16.37 14.90 -16.91
CA ALA A 212 17.80 15.19 -17.10
C ALA A 212 18.43 14.30 -18.18
N LEU A 213 18.06 13.01 -18.23
CA LEU A 213 18.53 12.06 -19.24
C LEU A 213 18.10 12.47 -20.65
N LEU A 214 16.83 12.87 -20.83
CA LEU A 214 16.32 13.36 -22.10
C LEU A 214 17.09 14.61 -22.57
N ALA A 215 17.38 15.53 -21.66
CA ALA A 215 18.19 16.71 -21.95
C ALA A 215 19.68 16.34 -22.26
N ALA A 216 20.22 15.32 -21.63
CA ALA A 216 21.59 14.85 -21.84
C ALA A 216 21.79 14.20 -23.23
N VAL A 217 20.77 13.47 -23.72
CA VAL A 217 20.82 12.85 -25.06
C VAL A 217 21.00 13.87 -26.18
N THR A 218 20.49 15.10 -26.00
CA THR A 218 20.65 16.18 -27.00
C THR A 218 22.07 16.80 -26.99
N ARG A 219 22.88 16.50 -25.97
CA ARG A 219 24.23 17.06 -25.82
C ARG A 219 25.29 16.05 -26.25
N PRO A 220 26.12 16.29 -27.30
CA PRO A 220 27.07 15.30 -27.83
C PRO A 220 28.01 14.73 -26.77
N ARG A 221 28.50 15.56 -25.84
CA ARG A 221 29.43 15.16 -24.78
C ARG A 221 28.78 14.23 -23.71
N LEU A 222 27.46 14.28 -23.51
CA LEU A 222 26.75 13.51 -22.50
C LEU A 222 25.98 12.32 -23.08
N ARG A 223 25.83 12.27 -24.39
CA ARG A 223 24.99 11.28 -25.08
C ARG A 223 25.39 9.84 -24.78
N GLY A 224 26.70 9.53 -24.79
CA GLY A 224 27.18 8.18 -24.48
C GLY A 224 26.82 7.74 -23.05
N ALA A 225 27.05 8.60 -22.06
CA ALA A 225 26.69 8.35 -20.68
C ALA A 225 25.17 8.20 -20.50
N ALA A 226 24.38 9.02 -21.22
CA ALA A 226 22.93 8.94 -21.19
C ALA A 226 22.39 7.60 -21.74
N TYR A 227 22.93 7.11 -22.87
CA TYR A 227 22.54 5.81 -23.40
C TYR A 227 22.99 4.66 -22.50
N LEU A 228 24.16 4.75 -21.89
CA LEU A 228 24.61 3.75 -20.90
C LEU A 228 23.66 3.68 -19.70
N ALA A 229 23.29 4.83 -19.13
CA ALA A 229 22.35 4.89 -18.01
C ALA A 229 20.97 4.35 -18.38
N ALA A 230 20.45 4.72 -19.57
CA ALA A 230 19.17 4.18 -20.07
C ALA A 230 19.23 2.67 -20.28
N GLY A 231 20.31 2.15 -20.86
CA GLY A 231 20.53 0.72 -21.06
C GLY A 231 20.63 -0.06 -19.75
N ALA A 232 21.36 0.48 -18.77
CA ALA A 232 21.46 -0.13 -17.43
C ALA A 232 20.10 -0.19 -16.73
N TYR A 233 19.30 0.87 -16.81
CA TYR A 233 17.95 0.87 -16.27
C TYR A 233 17.03 -0.11 -17.01
N ALA A 234 17.09 -0.15 -18.34
CA ALA A 234 16.30 -1.10 -19.14
C ALA A 234 16.64 -2.56 -18.80
N ALA A 235 17.93 -2.87 -18.58
CA ALA A 235 18.35 -4.20 -18.13
C ALA A 235 17.82 -4.54 -16.73
N LEU A 236 17.89 -3.58 -15.80
CA LEU A 236 17.37 -3.75 -14.44
C LEU A 236 15.87 -4.03 -14.41
N ILE A 237 15.06 -3.22 -15.11
CA ILE A 237 13.60 -3.46 -15.15
C ILE A 237 13.26 -4.73 -15.91
N GLY A 238 13.99 -5.06 -16.97
CA GLY A 238 13.83 -6.29 -17.73
C GLY A 238 14.06 -7.53 -16.87
N TRP A 239 15.17 -7.57 -16.15
CA TRP A 239 15.48 -8.64 -15.21
C TRP A 239 14.44 -8.75 -14.09
N SER A 240 14.07 -7.62 -13.46
CA SER A 240 13.07 -7.61 -12.39
C SER A 240 11.69 -8.04 -12.89
N ALA A 241 11.28 -7.58 -14.07
CA ALA A 241 10.02 -7.96 -14.70
C ALA A 241 9.95 -9.48 -15.00
N LEU A 242 11.04 -10.05 -15.51
CA LEU A 242 11.11 -11.49 -15.78
C LEU A 242 11.01 -12.32 -14.49
N ARG A 243 11.71 -11.91 -13.43
CA ARG A 243 11.63 -12.58 -12.12
C ARG A 243 10.21 -12.52 -11.54
N ALA A 244 9.64 -11.32 -11.46
CA ALA A 244 8.31 -11.11 -10.90
C ALA A 244 7.23 -11.80 -11.74
N ALA A 245 7.31 -11.72 -13.06
CA ALA A 245 6.38 -12.38 -13.96
C ALA A 245 6.40 -13.91 -13.83
N ARG A 246 7.58 -14.52 -13.63
CA ARG A 246 7.70 -15.96 -13.38
C ARG A 246 7.08 -16.36 -12.04
N ALA A 247 7.36 -15.62 -10.98
CA ALA A 247 6.84 -15.90 -9.64
C ALA A 247 5.30 -15.82 -9.60
N GLU A 248 4.71 -14.82 -10.24
CA GLU A 248 3.27 -14.55 -10.24
C GLU A 248 2.55 -15.17 -11.47
N ARG A 249 3.25 -15.95 -12.31
CA ARG A 249 2.73 -16.52 -13.57
C ARG A 249 2.02 -15.46 -14.43
N ALA A 250 2.60 -14.27 -14.51
CA ALA A 250 2.07 -13.12 -15.25
C ALA A 250 2.74 -12.95 -16.61
N ASN A 251 2.13 -12.16 -17.49
CA ASN A 251 2.73 -11.80 -18.78
C ASN A 251 3.92 -10.83 -18.57
N PRO A 252 5.16 -11.18 -18.97
CA PRO A 252 6.35 -10.37 -18.70
C PRO A 252 6.32 -8.99 -19.37
N TRP A 253 5.66 -8.85 -20.52
CA TRP A 253 5.53 -7.55 -21.20
C TRP A 253 4.60 -6.61 -20.48
N LEU A 254 3.50 -7.12 -19.92
CA LEU A 254 2.61 -6.32 -19.06
C LEU A 254 3.33 -5.88 -17.79
N VAL A 255 4.14 -6.77 -17.19
CA VAL A 255 4.91 -6.46 -15.99
C VAL A 255 6.01 -5.45 -16.27
N LEU A 256 6.79 -5.63 -17.36
CA LEU A 256 7.85 -4.71 -17.77
C LEU A 256 7.31 -3.28 -17.96
N THR A 257 6.29 -3.16 -18.83
CA THR A 257 5.64 -1.87 -19.11
C THR A 257 5.02 -1.29 -17.84
N GLY A 258 4.40 -2.14 -17.03
CA GLY A 258 3.79 -1.74 -15.77
C GLY A 258 4.79 -1.22 -14.74
N ILE A 259 5.95 -1.85 -14.57
CA ILE A 259 7.02 -1.36 -13.69
C ILE A 259 7.48 0.04 -14.13
N TYR A 260 7.77 0.21 -15.42
CA TYR A 260 8.20 1.50 -15.96
C TYR A 260 7.16 2.61 -15.71
N LEU A 261 5.90 2.35 -16.07
CA LEU A 261 4.82 3.31 -15.86
C LEU A 261 4.54 3.58 -14.37
N THR A 262 4.69 2.56 -13.53
CA THR A 262 4.55 2.71 -12.07
C THR A 262 5.60 3.67 -11.52
N HIS A 263 6.86 3.54 -11.90
CA HIS A 263 7.92 4.44 -11.46
C HIS A 263 7.64 5.89 -11.87
N LEU A 264 7.22 6.12 -13.13
CA LEU A 264 6.91 7.46 -13.63
C LEU A 264 5.69 8.05 -12.91
N VAL A 265 4.59 7.31 -12.84
CA VAL A 265 3.32 7.81 -12.30
C VAL A 265 3.42 8.02 -10.78
N TYR A 266 4.07 7.09 -10.07
CA TYR A 266 4.30 7.25 -8.63
C TYR A 266 5.21 8.44 -8.35
N GLY A 267 6.32 8.59 -9.07
CA GLY A 267 7.25 9.69 -8.90
C GLY A 267 6.63 11.05 -9.24
N ALA A 268 5.89 11.15 -10.33
CA ALA A 268 5.15 12.36 -10.67
C ALA A 268 4.08 12.70 -9.61
N GLY A 269 3.36 11.68 -9.11
CA GLY A 269 2.43 11.83 -8.00
C GLY A 269 3.12 12.35 -6.74
N THR A 270 4.32 11.83 -6.41
CA THR A 270 5.12 12.27 -5.26
C THR A 270 5.53 13.74 -5.39
N ILE A 271 5.99 14.17 -6.56
CA ILE A 271 6.32 15.58 -6.83
C ILE A 271 5.09 16.46 -6.63
N VAL A 272 3.96 16.10 -7.22
CA VAL A 272 2.72 16.87 -7.11
C VAL A 272 2.20 16.93 -5.68
N GLY A 273 2.25 15.81 -4.95
CA GLY A 273 1.85 15.75 -3.54
C GLY A 273 2.72 16.63 -2.65
N TRP A 274 4.03 16.64 -2.91
CA TRP A 274 4.97 17.49 -2.18
C TRP A 274 4.75 18.97 -2.48
N LEU A 275 4.58 19.35 -3.75
CA LEU A 275 4.37 20.74 -4.17
C LEU A 275 3.07 21.31 -3.63
N ARG A 276 1.97 20.58 -3.72
CA ARG A 276 0.66 21.04 -3.28
C ARG A 276 0.52 21.06 -1.76
N GLY A 277 1.12 20.08 -1.06
CA GLY A 277 1.04 19.95 0.40
C GLY A 277 -0.38 19.67 0.91
N ASP A 278 -1.33 19.39 -0.01
CA ASP A 278 -2.68 18.90 0.26
C ASP A 278 -2.75 17.41 -0.10
N HIS A 279 -3.48 16.65 0.67
CA HIS A 279 -3.48 15.21 0.45
C HIS A 279 -4.83 14.65 0.08
N SER A 280 -5.88 15.05 0.73
CA SER A 280 -7.15 14.34 0.72
C SER A 280 -8.26 15.06 -0.02
N PRO A 281 -9.09 14.32 -0.80
CA PRO A 281 -10.39 14.82 -1.22
C PRO A 281 -11.30 15.24 -0.06
N ALA A 282 -11.09 14.68 1.14
CA ALA A 282 -11.83 15.02 2.35
C ALA A 282 -11.49 16.44 2.87
N GLU A 283 -10.23 16.87 2.77
CA GLU A 283 -9.86 18.24 3.11
C GLU A 283 -10.46 19.26 2.12
N ARG A 284 -10.54 18.92 0.84
CA ARG A 284 -11.17 19.78 -0.18
C ARG A 284 -12.66 20.01 0.04
N ARG A 285 -13.39 19.05 0.61
CA ARG A 285 -14.81 19.21 0.94
C ARG A 285 -15.07 20.10 2.15
N LYS A 286 -14.05 20.34 3.01
CA LYS A 286 -14.17 21.27 4.14
C LYS A 286 -13.83 22.72 3.79
N HIS A 287 -13.12 22.95 2.69
CA HIS A 287 -12.67 24.29 2.26
C HIS A 287 -13.25 24.73 0.91
N GLY A 288 -14.12 23.94 0.30
CA GLY A 288 -14.87 24.30 -0.90
C GLY A 288 -16.35 24.40 -0.56
N ASN A 289 -16.83 25.64 -0.55
CA ASN A 289 -18.25 25.92 -0.69
C ASN A 289 -18.81 25.33 -1.95
#